data_73d60a421f61ea5e87ec7eedb9cc73e4
#
_entry.id   73d60a421f61ea5e87ec7eedb9cc73e4
#
_cell.length_a   1.000
_cell.length_b   1.000
_cell.length_c   1.000
_cell.angle_alpha   90.00
_cell.angle_beta   90.00
_cell.angle_gamma   90.00
#
_symmetry.space_group_name_H-M   'P 1'
#
loop_
_entity.id
_entity.type
_entity.pdbx_description
1 polymer ?
#
loop_
_entity_poly.entity_id
_entity_poly.type
_entity_poly.pdbx_seq_one_letter_code
_entity_poly.pdbx_strand_id
1 'polypeptide(L)'
;EHQLQVGRMFDAEDMVTVSQAHMMADPESLGESGVQFAEKMVKDGARVCIPMITDPRGVDLACYEPLGQTEQMADLERRFIAACQTMGIMMTNTCINYQTIMPPVFGDHVAFGDTGVVIYSNSVCGARSNFEGGPSALAAGLTGRTPRYGLHLDEKRQATKRYVVSSNPQDLMEWGVLGATIGRMAGSYWEVPVIEGIEEAPTSDQLK
;
A
#
# COMPACT_ATOMS: atom_id res chain seq x y z
N GLU A 1 15.61 -4.23 12.80
CA GLU A 1 15.70 -5.70 12.79
C GLU A 1 14.72 -6.29 11.76
N HIS A 2 13.42 -5.95 11.83
CA HIS A 2 12.38 -6.46 10.92
C HIS A 2 12.76 -6.28 9.44
N GLN A 3 13.16 -5.08 9.00
CA GLN A 3 13.59 -4.81 7.62
C GLN A 3 14.78 -5.67 7.17
N LEU A 4 15.71 -5.95 8.08
CA LEU A 4 16.85 -6.82 7.78
C LEU A 4 16.42 -8.29 7.61
N GLN A 5 15.42 -8.74 8.38
CA GLN A 5 14.87 -10.09 8.24
C GLN A 5 14.13 -10.24 6.90
N VAL A 6 13.31 -9.24 6.53
CA VAL A 6 12.65 -9.20 5.22
C VAL A 6 13.68 -9.20 4.10
N GLY A 7 14.72 -8.36 4.20
CA GLY A 7 15.80 -8.32 3.21
C GLY A 7 16.49 -9.66 3.01
N ARG A 8 16.81 -10.37 4.11
CA ARG A 8 17.40 -11.72 4.04
C ARG A 8 16.47 -12.76 3.42
N MET A 9 15.17 -12.65 3.70
CA MET A 9 14.15 -13.56 3.15
C MET A 9 14.03 -13.45 1.63
N PHE A 10 14.24 -12.27 1.09
CA PHE A 10 14.11 -11.97 -0.35
C PHE A 10 15.46 -11.71 -1.04
N ASP A 11 16.56 -12.10 -0.41
CA ASP A 11 17.92 -11.97 -0.94
C ASP A 11 18.28 -10.53 -1.39
N ALA A 12 17.79 -9.54 -0.64
CA ALA A 12 18.12 -8.14 -0.91
C ALA A 12 19.59 -7.87 -0.58
N GLU A 13 20.32 -7.32 -1.53
CA GLU A 13 21.76 -7.01 -1.36
C GLU A 13 21.98 -5.80 -0.45
N ASP A 14 21.05 -4.84 -0.48
CA ASP A 14 21.14 -3.58 0.27
C ASP A 14 19.74 -3.03 0.63
N MET A 15 19.73 -1.80 1.15
CA MET A 15 18.54 -1.04 1.50
C MET A 15 18.42 0.19 0.62
N VAL A 16 17.22 0.48 0.16
CA VAL A 16 16.91 1.70 -0.59
C VAL A 16 16.20 2.71 0.31
N THR A 17 16.51 3.99 0.12
CA THR A 17 15.77 5.09 0.75
C THR A 17 14.39 5.22 0.12
N VAL A 18 13.36 5.40 0.94
CA VAL A 18 11.98 5.62 0.49
C VAL A 18 11.54 7.04 0.82
N SER A 19 10.79 7.66 -0.10
CA SER A 19 10.32 9.04 0.06
C SER A 19 9.08 9.13 0.94
N GLN A 20 8.28 8.06 1.01
CA GLN A 20 7.05 8.00 1.79
C GLN A 20 6.65 6.55 2.07
N ALA A 21 5.79 6.37 3.08
CA ALA A 21 5.25 5.08 3.44
C ALA A 21 3.71 5.13 3.59
N HIS A 22 3.06 4.01 3.31
CA HIS A 22 1.64 3.81 3.50
C HIS A 22 1.41 2.50 4.24
N MET A 23 0.71 2.55 5.36
CA MET A 23 0.40 1.38 6.16
C MET A 23 -1.11 1.10 6.09
N MET A 24 -1.46 -0.08 5.61
CA MET A 24 -2.78 -0.63 5.88
C MET A 24 -2.77 -1.18 7.30
N ALA A 25 -3.57 -0.61 8.17
CA ALA A 25 -3.67 -1.04 9.56
C ALA A 25 -5.02 -0.64 10.14
N ASP A 26 -5.83 -1.64 10.42
CA ASP A 26 -7.12 -1.48 11.07
C ASP A 26 -7.18 -2.37 12.32
N PRO A 27 -7.78 -1.91 13.42
CA PRO A 27 -7.90 -2.68 14.66
C PRO A 27 -8.79 -3.92 14.54
N GLU A 28 -9.66 -4.02 13.53
CA GLU A 28 -10.47 -5.23 13.29
C GLU A 28 -9.56 -6.42 12.96
N SER A 29 -8.53 -6.20 12.13
CA SER A 29 -7.55 -7.23 11.78
C SER A 29 -6.45 -7.39 12.83
N LEU A 30 -5.99 -6.28 13.43
CA LEU A 30 -4.88 -6.27 14.36
C LEU A 30 -5.27 -6.72 15.78
N GLY A 31 -6.51 -6.45 16.19
CA GLY A 31 -7.01 -6.72 17.54
C GLY A 31 -6.24 -5.98 18.64
N GLU A 32 -6.48 -6.38 19.87
CA GLU A 32 -5.81 -5.80 21.05
C GLU A 32 -4.29 -5.88 20.97
N SER A 33 -3.74 -6.97 20.45
CA SER A 33 -2.29 -7.16 20.35
C SER A 33 -1.61 -6.14 19.44
N GLY A 34 -2.26 -5.79 18.31
CA GLY A 34 -1.73 -4.78 17.38
C GLY A 34 -1.81 -3.37 17.98
N VAL A 35 -2.88 -3.06 18.70
CA VAL A 35 -3.01 -1.78 19.41
C VAL A 35 -1.94 -1.65 20.49
N GLN A 36 -1.76 -2.68 21.33
CA GLN A 36 -0.72 -2.70 22.36
C GLN A 36 0.70 -2.59 21.77
N PHE A 37 0.93 -3.21 20.61
CA PHE A 37 2.20 -3.03 19.88
C PHE A 37 2.42 -1.57 19.51
N ALA A 38 1.43 -0.89 18.93
CA ALA A 38 1.53 0.53 18.58
C ALA A 38 1.74 1.42 19.83
N GLU A 39 1.02 1.16 20.91
CA GLU A 39 1.19 1.86 22.18
C GLU A 39 2.60 1.66 22.77
N LYS A 40 3.12 0.43 22.66
CA LYS A 40 4.52 0.15 23.08
C LYS A 40 5.53 0.92 22.24
N MET A 41 5.34 0.99 20.92
CA MET A 41 6.20 1.78 20.04
C MET A 41 6.22 3.26 20.46
N VAL A 42 5.04 3.82 20.79
CA VAL A 42 4.93 5.19 21.32
C VAL A 42 5.70 5.34 22.63
N LYS A 43 5.53 4.41 23.57
CA LYS A 43 6.23 4.41 24.86
C LYS A 43 7.75 4.33 24.69
N ASP A 44 8.21 3.60 23.69
CA ASP A 44 9.62 3.48 23.36
C ASP A 44 10.15 4.70 22.55
N GLY A 45 9.32 5.71 22.33
CA GLY A 45 9.71 6.96 21.67
C GLY A 45 9.74 6.91 20.15
N ALA A 46 9.09 5.92 19.53
CA ALA A 46 9.06 5.78 18.07
C ALA A 46 8.42 7.01 17.41
N ARG A 47 9.05 7.46 16.33
CA ARG A 47 8.56 8.55 15.45
C ARG A 47 8.93 8.19 14.01
N VAL A 48 8.00 8.42 13.09
CA VAL A 48 8.31 8.29 11.66
C VAL A 48 9.27 9.41 11.24
N CYS A 49 10.22 9.08 10.38
CA CYS A 49 11.22 10.02 9.89
C CYS A 49 10.96 10.48 8.44
N ILE A 50 9.94 9.91 7.81
CA ILE A 50 9.46 10.28 6.47
C ILE A 50 7.94 10.47 6.52
N PRO A 51 7.33 11.18 5.55
CA PRO A 51 5.88 11.23 5.42
C PRO A 51 5.27 9.83 5.39
N MET A 52 4.29 9.60 6.25
CA MET A 52 3.58 8.32 6.35
C MET A 52 2.10 8.54 6.53
N ILE A 53 1.30 7.82 5.76
CA ILE A 53 -0.16 7.83 5.81
C ILE A 53 -0.69 6.45 6.14
N THR A 54 -1.93 6.38 6.57
CA THR A 54 -2.63 5.13 6.83
C THR A 54 -4.06 5.18 6.29
N ASP A 55 -4.61 4.01 6.06
CA ASP A 55 -5.95 3.76 5.55
C ASP A 55 -7.06 4.26 6.49
N PRO A 56 -8.31 4.27 6.03
CA PRO A 56 -9.44 4.67 6.82
C PRO A 56 -9.62 3.80 8.05
N ARG A 57 -10.32 4.36 9.03
CA ARG A 57 -10.72 3.65 10.23
C ARG A 57 -11.73 2.55 9.90
N GLY A 58 -11.60 1.40 10.55
CA GLY A 58 -12.57 0.32 10.48
C GLY A 58 -13.88 0.62 11.23
N VAL A 59 -13.85 1.57 12.16
CA VAL A 59 -14.99 1.94 13.00
C VAL A 59 -15.43 3.38 12.75
N ASP A 60 -16.70 3.59 12.45
CA ASP A 60 -17.30 4.92 12.44
C ASP A 60 -17.53 5.40 13.88
N LEU A 61 -16.60 6.16 14.42
CA LEU A 61 -16.65 6.63 15.80
C LEU A 61 -17.84 7.55 16.12
N ALA A 62 -18.52 8.07 15.11
CA ALA A 62 -19.74 8.89 15.30
C ALA A 62 -21.03 8.06 15.25
N CYS A 63 -20.99 6.88 14.62
CA CYS A 63 -22.19 6.10 14.33
C CYS A 63 -21.98 4.57 14.46
N TYR A 64 -21.05 4.11 15.28
CA TYR A 64 -20.68 2.69 15.38
C TYR A 64 -21.80 1.79 15.92
N GLU A 65 -22.57 2.23 16.90
CA GLU A 65 -23.64 1.43 17.51
C GLU A 65 -24.76 1.09 16.50
N PRO A 66 -25.34 2.05 15.76
CA PRO A 66 -26.33 1.75 14.72
C PRO A 66 -25.81 0.84 13.60
N LEU A 67 -24.48 0.84 13.36
CA LEU A 67 -23.82 -0.05 12.40
C LEU A 67 -23.51 -1.44 12.94
N GLY A 68 -23.90 -1.73 14.20
CA GLY A 68 -23.66 -3.01 14.84
C GLY A 68 -22.23 -3.22 15.34
N GLN A 69 -21.40 -2.18 15.37
CA GLN A 69 -20.06 -2.21 15.96
C GLN A 69 -20.14 -1.98 17.47
N THR A 70 -19.18 -2.48 18.21
CA THR A 70 -19.19 -2.44 19.68
C THR A 70 -18.32 -1.31 20.23
N GLU A 71 -18.60 -0.89 21.49
CA GLU A 71 -17.74 0.05 22.21
C GLU A 71 -16.30 -0.46 22.32
N GLN A 72 -16.11 -1.78 22.46
CA GLN A 72 -14.77 -2.36 22.49
C GLN A 72 -14.01 -2.12 21.19
N MET A 73 -14.67 -2.27 20.05
CA MET A 73 -14.08 -1.97 18.73
C MET A 73 -13.74 -0.48 18.64
N ALA A 74 -14.66 0.38 19.06
CA ALA A 74 -14.44 1.83 19.05
C ALA A 74 -13.30 2.26 19.97
N ASP A 75 -13.12 1.62 21.13
CA ASP A 75 -11.99 1.88 22.04
C ASP A 75 -10.66 1.48 21.40
N LEU A 76 -10.57 0.29 20.81
CA LEU A 76 -9.38 -0.16 20.08
C LEU A 76 -8.99 0.84 18.97
N GLU A 77 -9.99 1.30 18.22
CA GLU A 77 -9.80 2.28 17.16
C GLU A 77 -9.24 3.60 17.68
N ARG A 78 -9.84 4.17 18.73
CA ARG A 78 -9.38 5.43 19.36
C ARG A 78 -7.93 5.32 19.85
N ARG A 79 -7.60 4.22 20.51
CA ARG A 79 -6.25 3.96 21.04
C ARG A 79 -5.23 3.83 19.91
N PHE A 80 -5.57 3.11 18.85
CA PHE A 80 -4.71 2.94 17.68
C PHE A 80 -4.47 4.27 16.96
N ILE A 81 -5.53 5.06 16.72
CA ILE A 81 -5.44 6.41 16.14
C ILE A 81 -4.49 7.29 16.97
N ALA A 82 -4.68 7.33 18.28
CA ALA A 82 -3.85 8.13 19.18
C ALA A 82 -2.36 7.70 19.10
N ALA A 83 -2.09 6.40 19.04
CA ALA A 83 -0.73 5.89 18.88
C ALA A 83 -0.12 6.31 17.53
N CYS A 84 -0.85 6.13 16.42
CA CYS A 84 -0.40 6.53 15.09
C CYS A 84 -0.10 8.04 15.01
N GLN A 85 -1.03 8.88 15.48
CA GLN A 85 -0.84 10.33 15.51
C GLN A 85 0.36 10.74 16.37
N THR A 86 0.55 10.07 17.51
CA THR A 86 1.71 10.31 18.38
C THR A 86 3.01 9.94 17.68
N MET A 87 3.06 8.91 16.87
CA MET A 87 4.23 8.56 16.05
C MET A 87 4.43 9.50 14.84
N GLY A 88 3.50 10.39 14.54
CA GLY A 88 3.57 11.32 13.40
C GLY A 88 2.97 10.76 12.11
N ILE A 89 2.19 9.68 12.19
CA ILE A 89 1.50 9.08 11.04
C ILE A 89 0.21 9.86 10.78
N MET A 90 -0.01 10.25 9.53
CA MET A 90 -1.21 10.97 9.11
C MET A 90 -2.39 10.01 8.93
N MET A 91 -3.46 10.24 9.67
CA MET A 91 -4.73 9.53 9.53
C MET A 91 -5.56 10.19 8.43
N THR A 92 -5.76 9.52 7.31
CA THR A 92 -6.39 10.12 6.12
C THR A 92 -7.87 9.78 5.98
N ASN A 93 -8.36 8.74 6.63
CA ASN A 93 -9.75 8.28 6.59
C ASN A 93 -10.30 8.05 5.18
N THR A 94 -9.47 7.62 4.25
CA THR A 94 -9.84 7.27 2.88
C THR A 94 -8.90 6.22 2.31
N CYS A 95 -9.45 5.24 1.57
CA CYS A 95 -8.67 4.22 0.86
C CYS A 95 -7.95 4.75 -0.38
N ILE A 96 -8.23 5.99 -0.80
CA ILE A 96 -7.61 6.59 -1.99
C ILE A 96 -6.67 7.75 -1.65
N ASN A 97 -6.14 7.76 -0.43
CA ASN A 97 -5.22 8.79 0.06
C ASN A 97 -3.98 9.00 -0.82
N TYR A 98 -3.48 7.92 -1.40
CA TYR A 98 -2.35 7.90 -2.34
C TYR A 98 -2.64 8.59 -3.68
N GLN A 99 -3.89 8.85 -4.02
CA GLN A 99 -4.27 9.57 -5.24
C GLN A 99 -4.46 11.07 -4.99
N THR A 100 -4.88 11.44 -3.79
CA THR A 100 -5.37 12.79 -3.51
C THR A 100 -4.56 13.54 -2.48
N ILE A 101 -4.05 12.85 -1.46
CA ILE A 101 -3.36 13.49 -0.33
C ILE A 101 -1.85 13.42 -0.49
N MET A 102 -1.31 12.26 -0.86
CA MET A 102 0.13 12.06 -0.96
C MET A 102 0.47 11.12 -2.13
N PRO A 103 0.27 11.57 -3.37
CA PRO A 103 0.59 10.76 -4.55
C PRO A 103 2.09 10.51 -4.66
N PRO A 104 2.50 9.29 -5.03
CA PRO A 104 3.92 9.01 -5.28
C PRO A 104 4.42 9.73 -6.55
N VAL A 105 5.71 10.04 -6.56
CA VAL A 105 6.37 10.67 -7.70
C VAL A 105 7.02 9.61 -8.59
N PHE A 106 7.03 9.85 -9.90
CA PHE A 106 7.68 8.97 -10.87
C PHE A 106 9.14 8.67 -10.49
N GLY A 107 9.49 7.40 -10.47
CA GLY A 107 10.84 6.94 -10.15
C GLY A 107 11.16 6.82 -8.66
N ASP A 108 10.33 7.39 -7.79
CA ASP A 108 10.53 7.30 -6.34
C ASP A 108 10.40 5.86 -5.84
N HIS A 109 11.23 5.51 -4.87
CA HIS A 109 11.00 4.33 -4.05
C HIS A 109 10.06 4.70 -2.90
N VAL A 110 9.01 3.93 -2.71
CA VAL A 110 8.02 4.10 -1.64
C VAL A 110 7.78 2.76 -0.94
N ALA A 111 7.30 2.78 0.29
CA ALA A 111 7.00 1.56 1.05
C ALA A 111 5.50 1.51 1.34
N PHE A 112 4.74 0.93 0.41
CA PHE A 112 3.29 0.97 0.42
C PHE A 112 2.68 -0.40 0.71
N GLY A 113 1.76 -0.43 1.66
CA GLY A 113 0.92 -1.58 2.00
C GLY A 113 -0.52 -1.32 1.58
N ASP A 114 -1.21 -2.33 1.15
CA ASP A 114 -2.51 -2.41 0.51
C ASP A 114 -2.42 -2.55 -1.02
N THR A 115 -3.32 -3.36 -1.56
CA THR A 115 -3.31 -3.81 -2.96
C THR A 115 -3.46 -2.64 -3.94
N GLY A 116 -4.48 -1.80 -3.74
CA GLY A 116 -4.78 -0.69 -4.64
C GLY A 116 -3.65 0.34 -4.68
N VAL A 117 -3.07 0.65 -3.53
CA VAL A 117 -1.99 1.62 -3.41
C VAL A 117 -0.71 1.16 -4.10
N VAL A 118 -0.39 -0.14 -4.02
CA VAL A 118 0.79 -0.72 -4.67
C VAL A 118 0.63 -0.79 -6.18
N ILE A 119 -0.55 -1.20 -6.65
CA ILE A 119 -0.87 -1.23 -8.09
C ILE A 119 -0.77 0.18 -8.68
N TYR A 120 -1.45 1.15 -8.06
CA TYR A 120 -1.46 2.54 -8.52
C TYR A 120 -0.05 3.14 -8.55
N SER A 121 0.73 2.94 -7.50
CA SER A 121 2.11 3.44 -7.41
C SER A 121 2.98 2.93 -8.54
N ASN A 122 2.95 1.62 -8.81
CA ASN A 122 3.80 1.01 -9.83
C ASN A 122 3.28 1.26 -11.25
N SER A 123 1.97 1.11 -11.49
CA SER A 123 1.39 1.11 -12.84
C SER A 123 1.01 2.50 -13.33
N VAL A 124 0.50 3.37 -12.46
CA VAL A 124 0.03 4.71 -12.85
C VAL A 124 1.11 5.77 -12.61
N CYS A 125 1.70 5.79 -11.41
CA CYS A 125 2.71 6.80 -11.07
C CYS A 125 4.11 6.46 -11.58
N GLY A 126 4.39 5.18 -11.90
CA GLY A 126 5.75 4.73 -12.23
C GLY A 126 6.72 4.83 -11.05
N ALA A 127 6.20 4.87 -9.84
CA ALA A 127 6.97 4.73 -8.61
C ALA A 127 7.30 3.26 -8.36
N ARG A 128 8.03 2.96 -7.31
CA ARG A 128 8.57 1.63 -7.02
C ARG A 128 8.18 1.19 -5.63
N SER A 129 7.34 0.20 -5.52
CA SER A 129 6.94 -0.39 -4.25
C SER A 129 6.74 -1.89 -4.38
N ASN A 130 7.26 -2.65 -3.44
CA ASN A 130 6.74 -3.98 -3.18
C ASN A 130 5.42 -3.87 -2.41
N PHE A 131 4.72 -4.99 -2.24
CA PHE A 131 3.58 -5.07 -1.34
C PHE A 131 4.11 -5.20 0.10
N GLU A 132 4.08 -4.09 0.84
CA GLU A 132 4.55 -4.08 2.22
C GLU A 132 3.44 -4.55 3.17
N GLY A 133 3.77 -5.45 4.10
CA GLY A 133 2.89 -5.72 5.23
C GLY A 133 2.87 -4.53 6.19
N GLY A 134 1.83 -4.41 7.03
CA GLY A 134 1.72 -3.33 8.00
C GLY A 134 3.00 -3.07 8.83
N PRO A 135 3.61 -4.11 9.44
CA PRO A 135 4.86 -3.95 10.17
C PRO A 135 6.04 -3.49 9.30
N SER A 136 6.12 -3.93 8.03
CA SER A 136 7.17 -3.51 7.10
C SER A 136 7.01 -2.06 6.68
N ALA A 137 5.78 -1.63 6.37
CA ALA A 137 5.48 -0.23 6.05
C ALA A 137 5.78 0.69 7.24
N LEU A 138 5.40 0.30 8.47
CA LEU A 138 5.74 1.04 9.68
C LEU A 138 7.24 1.13 9.88
N ALA A 139 7.96 0.01 9.72
CA ALA A 139 9.41 0.00 9.85
C ALA A 139 10.09 0.89 8.81
N ALA A 140 9.55 0.94 7.57
CA ALA A 140 10.00 1.86 6.54
C ALA A 140 9.73 3.33 6.93
N GLY A 141 8.55 3.63 7.45
CA GLY A 141 8.21 4.96 7.98
C GLY A 141 9.16 5.43 9.10
N LEU A 142 9.55 4.51 9.99
CA LEU A 142 10.45 4.79 11.12
C LEU A 142 11.92 4.91 10.71
N THR A 143 12.35 4.25 9.63
CA THR A 143 13.76 4.18 9.23
C THR A 143 14.08 4.96 7.95
N GLY A 144 13.07 5.34 7.17
CA GLY A 144 13.22 5.92 5.84
C GLY A 144 13.78 4.95 4.80
N ARG A 145 13.75 3.64 5.07
CA ARG A 145 14.40 2.63 4.23
C ARG A 145 13.58 1.36 4.15
N THR A 146 13.70 0.67 3.00
CA THR A 146 13.18 -0.69 2.79
C THR A 146 14.24 -1.55 2.07
N PRO A 147 14.20 -2.89 2.19
CA PRO A 147 15.12 -3.76 1.45
C PRO A 147 14.93 -3.60 -0.07
N ARG A 148 16.04 -3.55 -0.81
CA ARG A 148 16.03 -3.40 -2.26
C ARG A 148 15.90 -4.75 -2.95
N TYR A 149 14.67 -5.18 -3.18
CA TYR A 149 14.33 -6.41 -3.90
C TYR A 149 13.04 -6.20 -4.73
N GLY A 150 12.65 -7.18 -5.49
CA GLY A 150 11.37 -7.20 -6.23
C GLY A 150 11.21 -5.96 -7.11
N LEU A 151 10.08 -5.26 -6.99
CA LEU A 151 9.75 -4.10 -7.83
C LEU A 151 10.59 -2.84 -7.56
N HIS A 152 11.50 -2.87 -6.59
CA HIS A 152 12.52 -1.84 -6.45
C HIS A 152 13.67 -1.97 -7.46
N LEU A 153 13.79 -3.12 -8.13
CA LEU A 153 14.85 -3.42 -9.11
C LEU A 153 14.34 -3.23 -10.54
N ASP A 154 15.18 -2.63 -11.40
CA ASP A 154 14.81 -2.37 -12.80
C ASP A 154 14.52 -3.64 -13.58
N GLU A 155 15.31 -4.68 -13.38
CA GLU A 155 15.16 -5.97 -14.06
C GLU A 155 13.87 -6.69 -13.66
N LYS A 156 13.32 -6.45 -12.47
CA LYS A 156 12.06 -7.04 -12.01
C LYS A 156 10.83 -6.28 -12.51
N ARG A 157 11.03 -5.12 -13.11
CA ARG A 157 9.98 -4.28 -13.72
C ARG A 157 9.88 -4.49 -15.23
N GLN A 158 10.72 -5.31 -15.80
CA GLN A 158 10.63 -5.71 -17.21
C GLN A 158 9.38 -6.55 -17.44
N ALA A 159 8.73 -6.35 -18.59
CA ALA A 159 7.57 -7.14 -18.97
C ALA A 159 7.91 -8.63 -19.05
N THR A 160 7.15 -9.45 -18.34
CA THR A 160 7.33 -10.91 -18.29
C THR A 160 6.31 -11.65 -19.15
N LYS A 161 5.15 -11.04 -19.40
CA LYS A 161 4.07 -11.59 -20.22
C LYS A 161 3.47 -10.55 -21.15
N ARG A 162 3.21 -10.94 -22.38
CA ARG A 162 2.61 -10.11 -23.41
C ARG A 162 1.18 -10.55 -23.68
N TYR A 163 0.24 -9.61 -23.61
CA TYR A 163 -1.15 -9.82 -23.93
C TYR A 163 -1.56 -8.94 -25.09
N VAL A 164 -2.12 -9.53 -26.14
CA VAL A 164 -2.66 -8.80 -27.30
C VAL A 164 -4.17 -8.76 -27.17
N VAL A 165 -4.73 -7.57 -27.03
CA VAL A 165 -6.16 -7.31 -26.92
C VAL A 165 -6.70 -6.96 -28.31
N SER A 166 -7.76 -7.63 -28.75
CA SER A 166 -8.36 -7.44 -30.07
C SER A 166 -9.62 -6.55 -30.08
N SER A 167 -9.98 -6.02 -28.92
CA SER A 167 -11.13 -5.14 -28.73
C SER A 167 -10.72 -3.91 -27.90
N ASN A 168 -11.36 -2.77 -28.19
CA ASN A 168 -11.16 -1.55 -27.42
C ASN A 168 -12.23 -1.44 -26.34
N PRO A 169 -11.88 -1.44 -25.04
CA PRO A 169 -12.84 -1.22 -23.96
C PRO A 169 -13.51 0.15 -24.10
N GLN A 170 -14.84 0.20 -23.96
CA GLN A 170 -15.63 1.41 -24.20
C GLN A 170 -16.01 2.14 -22.90
N ASP A 171 -16.08 1.43 -21.78
CA ASP A 171 -16.47 1.98 -20.49
C ASP A 171 -15.63 1.42 -19.34
N LEU A 172 -15.82 1.93 -18.12
CA LEU A 172 -15.09 1.53 -16.93
C LEU A 172 -15.32 0.05 -16.56
N MET A 173 -16.47 -0.51 -16.86
CA MET A 173 -16.77 -1.91 -16.59
C MET A 173 -15.93 -2.82 -17.50
N GLU A 174 -15.83 -2.52 -18.77
CA GLU A 174 -15.01 -3.28 -19.73
C GLU A 174 -13.51 -3.19 -19.39
N TRP A 175 -13.03 -2.02 -18.96
CA TRP A 175 -11.68 -1.87 -18.44
C TRP A 175 -11.43 -2.73 -17.21
N GLY A 176 -12.38 -2.74 -16.27
CA GLY A 176 -12.31 -3.60 -15.09
C GLY A 176 -12.28 -5.10 -15.42
N VAL A 177 -13.11 -5.53 -16.38
CA VAL A 177 -13.14 -6.92 -16.88
C VAL A 177 -11.82 -7.28 -17.56
N LEU A 178 -11.28 -6.39 -18.38
CA LEU A 178 -9.98 -6.59 -19.02
C LEU A 178 -8.87 -6.76 -17.98
N GLY A 179 -8.78 -5.86 -16.99
CA GLY A 179 -7.80 -5.95 -15.92
C GLY A 179 -7.91 -7.23 -15.11
N ALA A 180 -9.13 -7.60 -14.71
CA ALA A 180 -9.39 -8.86 -13.97
C ALA A 180 -9.01 -10.10 -14.81
N THR A 181 -9.26 -10.08 -16.11
CA THR A 181 -8.93 -11.19 -17.02
C THR A 181 -7.41 -11.34 -17.14
N ILE A 182 -6.70 -10.24 -17.41
CA ILE A 182 -5.24 -10.24 -17.53
C ILE A 182 -4.59 -10.65 -16.20
N GLY A 183 -5.06 -10.13 -15.07
CA GLY A 183 -4.56 -10.49 -13.75
C GLY A 183 -4.72 -11.97 -13.45
N ARG A 184 -5.87 -12.57 -13.80
CA ARG A 184 -6.11 -14.01 -13.66
C ARG A 184 -5.18 -14.82 -14.56
N MET A 185 -4.97 -14.38 -15.80
CA MET A 185 -4.07 -15.07 -16.75
C MET A 185 -2.60 -14.91 -16.36
N ALA A 186 -2.21 -13.79 -15.78
CA ALA A 186 -0.87 -13.56 -15.25
C ALA A 186 -0.56 -14.57 -14.13
N GLY A 187 -1.48 -14.77 -13.21
CA GLY A 187 -1.44 -15.83 -12.20
C GLY A 187 -0.46 -15.60 -11.06
N SER A 188 0.27 -14.50 -11.05
CA SER A 188 1.21 -14.14 -10.00
C SER A 188 1.38 -12.62 -9.93
N TYR A 189 1.52 -12.08 -8.74
CA TYR A 189 1.81 -10.65 -8.53
C TYR A 189 3.26 -10.25 -8.85
N TRP A 190 4.13 -11.21 -9.15
CA TRP A 190 5.47 -10.96 -9.68
C TRP A 190 5.52 -10.84 -11.20
N GLU A 191 4.44 -11.21 -11.89
CA GLU A 191 4.35 -11.04 -13.32
C GLU A 191 4.06 -9.59 -13.68
N VAL A 192 4.76 -9.11 -14.68
CA VAL A 192 4.59 -7.75 -15.22
C VAL A 192 3.99 -7.87 -16.63
N PRO A 193 2.67 -7.74 -16.76
CA PRO A 193 2.01 -7.83 -18.06
C PRO A 193 2.28 -6.58 -18.90
N VAL A 194 2.57 -6.75 -20.20
CA VAL A 194 2.45 -5.70 -21.20
C VAL A 194 1.20 -5.95 -22.04
N ILE A 195 0.40 -4.92 -22.23
CA ILE A 195 -0.86 -4.97 -22.97
C ILE A 195 -0.69 -4.19 -24.28
N GLU A 196 -1.02 -4.83 -25.38
CA GLU A 196 -0.94 -4.26 -26.73
C GLU A 196 -2.28 -4.41 -27.44
N GLY A 197 -2.50 -3.63 -28.50
CA GLY A 197 -3.67 -3.71 -29.37
C GLY A 197 -4.82 -2.80 -28.91
N ILE A 198 -4.66 -2.03 -27.86
CA ILE A 198 -5.59 -0.97 -27.46
C ILE A 198 -5.21 0.29 -28.22
N GLU A 199 -6.15 0.86 -28.96
CA GLU A 199 -5.92 2.00 -29.86
C GLU A 199 -5.81 3.33 -29.09
N GLU A 200 -6.58 3.49 -28.01
CA GLU A 200 -6.57 4.71 -27.20
C GLU A 200 -5.93 4.45 -25.83
N ALA A 201 -5.07 5.36 -25.41
CA ALA A 201 -4.49 5.29 -24.07
C ALA A 201 -5.58 5.42 -22.99
N PRO A 202 -5.56 4.59 -21.94
CA PRO A 202 -6.52 4.69 -20.85
C PRO A 202 -6.41 6.02 -20.12
N THR A 203 -7.54 6.55 -19.69
CA THR A 203 -7.60 7.71 -18.80
C THR A 203 -7.16 7.31 -17.37
N SER A 204 -6.87 8.30 -16.52
CA SER A 204 -6.55 8.05 -15.10
C SER A 204 -7.62 7.25 -14.38
N ASP A 205 -8.91 7.43 -14.73
CA ASP A 205 -10.01 6.70 -14.09
C ASP A 205 -10.10 5.24 -14.57
N GLN A 206 -9.72 4.97 -15.82
CA GLN A 206 -9.65 3.62 -16.37
C GLN A 206 -8.42 2.82 -15.88
N LEU A 207 -7.40 3.51 -15.40
CA LEU A 207 -6.21 2.89 -14.81
C LEU A 207 -6.36 2.52 -13.32
N LYS A 208 -7.41 3.01 -12.67
CA LYS A 208 -7.73 2.72 -11.25
C LYS A 208 -8.54 1.44 -11.13
#